data_96f2fd2eb2d3ccd7dc853843421d6190
#
_entry.id   96f2fd2eb2d3ccd7dc853843421d6190
#
_cell.length_a   1.000
_cell.length_b   1.000
_cell.length_c   1.000
_cell.angle_alpha   90.00
_cell.angle_beta   90.00
_cell.angle_gamma   90.00
#
_symmetry.space_group_name_H-M   'P 1'
#
loop_
_entity.id
_entity.type
_entity.pdbx_description
1 polymer ?
#
loop_
_entity_poly.entity_id
_entity_poly.type
_entity_poly.pdbx_seq_one_letter_code
_entity_poly.pdbx_strand_id
1 'polypeptide(L)'
;MKATLNGPTDTLEDLKTIAEKNGTPVFILDHEKIRQNYKEFREALPRVQAYFAVKSNSNPEIVRTLYKTGASFDVASMPEFMIVYENIKGLPPKERQDFIWDKIIYANTIKQIETLHELDRYKPLVTYDNIDELKKIREHAPHAGLVLRIRVPNTGSMVELSSKFGAHPGEAVDLIIEAFKIGLVVEGISFHVGSQCNNFENYMQALQLSASIMKEAESRGHKINIIDIGGGFPVKYNNKVKSFKTLARKLNTEFDRLFPKDIEILAEPGRFMVANAATLVTKIIGKAVRDGKTCYYLDDGVYHTFSGIVFDHCTYPLKAFKDGELKVCAVFGPTCDAFDTISVAEELPELEIGDLVYAENIGAYSIASSTYFNGFPPAKVVHINK
;
A
#
# COMPACT_ATOMS: atom_id res chain seq x y z
N MET A 1 -29.06 -0.81 9.95
CA MET A 1 -29.25 0.51 9.33
C MET A 1 -27.86 1.10 9.08
N LYS A 2 -27.43 1.23 7.83
CA LYS A 2 -26.16 1.87 7.45
C LYS A 2 -26.34 3.38 7.56
N ALA A 3 -25.71 4.02 8.53
CA ALA A 3 -25.70 5.47 8.63
C ALA A 3 -24.74 6.02 7.56
N THR A 4 -25.28 6.50 6.47
CA THR A 4 -24.59 7.37 5.51
C THR A 4 -24.70 8.79 6.03
N LEU A 5 -23.62 9.36 6.52
CA LEU A 5 -23.49 10.79 6.72
C LEU A 5 -23.11 11.39 5.36
N ASN A 6 -24.01 12.13 4.75
CA ASN A 6 -23.79 12.87 3.51
C ASN A 6 -23.45 14.33 3.86
N GLY A 7 -22.21 14.72 3.71
CA GLY A 7 -21.69 16.07 3.88
C GLY A 7 -20.18 16.08 4.08
N PRO A 8 -19.46 17.19 3.89
CA PRO A 8 -18.04 17.25 4.18
C PRO A 8 -17.81 17.04 5.69
N THR A 9 -17.30 15.88 6.06
CA THR A 9 -16.99 15.46 7.43
C THR A 9 -15.52 15.76 7.71
N ASP A 10 -15.14 17.04 7.74
CA ASP A 10 -13.75 17.48 7.95
C ASP A 10 -13.57 18.22 9.28
N THR A 11 -14.58 18.26 10.15
CA THR A 11 -14.45 18.94 11.43
C THR A 11 -14.12 17.98 12.57
N LEU A 12 -13.41 18.47 13.59
CA LEU A 12 -13.12 17.74 14.83
C LEU A 12 -14.43 17.27 15.50
N GLU A 13 -15.49 18.07 15.43
CA GLU A 13 -16.80 17.75 16.01
C GLU A 13 -17.44 16.55 15.31
N ASP A 14 -17.26 16.41 13.98
CA ASP A 14 -17.76 15.24 13.23
C ASP A 14 -17.05 13.97 13.67
N LEU A 15 -15.72 13.99 13.84
CA LEU A 15 -14.94 12.84 14.31
C LEU A 15 -15.39 12.40 15.70
N LYS A 16 -15.60 13.36 16.61
CA LYS A 16 -16.08 13.12 17.96
C LYS A 16 -17.47 12.51 17.96
N THR A 17 -18.40 13.09 17.20
CA THR A 17 -19.76 12.58 17.05
C THR A 17 -19.79 11.15 16.49
N ILE A 18 -18.93 10.83 15.52
CA ILE A 18 -18.81 9.48 14.98
C ILE A 18 -18.33 8.52 16.06
N ALA A 19 -17.31 8.90 16.85
CA ALA A 19 -16.78 8.08 17.92
C ALA A 19 -17.80 7.84 19.03
N GLU A 20 -18.51 8.87 19.48
CA GLU A 20 -19.58 8.77 20.48
C GLU A 20 -20.70 7.82 20.03
N LYS A 21 -21.11 7.91 18.76
CA LYS A 21 -22.17 7.07 18.20
C LYS A 21 -21.77 5.61 17.99
N ASN A 22 -20.51 5.35 17.63
CA ASN A 22 -20.04 4.02 17.22
C ASN A 22 -19.25 3.29 18.31
N GLY A 23 -18.83 4.00 19.37
CA GLY A 23 -17.85 3.53 20.34
C GLY A 23 -16.42 3.67 19.82
N THR A 24 -15.44 3.46 20.71
CA THR A 24 -14.02 3.46 20.43
C THR A 24 -13.41 2.07 20.68
N PRO A 25 -12.30 1.69 20.06
CA PRO A 25 -11.61 2.43 19.00
C PRO A 25 -12.41 2.41 17.68
N VAL A 26 -12.41 3.53 16.96
CA VAL A 26 -13.09 3.64 15.67
C VAL A 26 -12.17 4.18 14.58
N PHE A 27 -12.08 3.43 13.48
CA PHE A 27 -11.32 3.75 12.28
C PHE A 27 -12.25 4.37 11.25
N ILE A 28 -12.14 5.68 11.05
CA ILE A 28 -13.01 6.47 10.16
C ILE A 28 -12.33 6.57 8.81
N LEU A 29 -12.95 6.02 7.78
CA LEU A 29 -12.42 5.94 6.42
C LEU A 29 -13.22 6.84 5.49
N ASP A 30 -12.54 7.84 4.92
CA ASP A 30 -13.11 8.83 4.01
C ASP A 30 -12.87 8.44 2.54
N HIS A 31 -13.95 8.08 1.85
CA HIS A 31 -13.90 7.67 0.45
C HIS A 31 -13.65 8.82 -0.52
N GLU A 32 -13.99 10.07 -0.15
CA GLU A 32 -13.70 11.22 -1.00
C GLU A 32 -12.19 11.48 -1.08
N LYS A 33 -11.46 11.36 0.03
CA LYS A 33 -10.00 11.47 0.04
C LYS A 33 -9.33 10.39 -0.82
N ILE A 34 -9.88 9.16 -0.83
CA ILE A 34 -9.39 8.09 -1.71
C ILE A 34 -9.56 8.48 -3.19
N ARG A 35 -10.72 8.99 -3.58
CA ARG A 35 -10.98 9.46 -4.95
C ARG A 35 -10.05 10.60 -5.35
N GLN A 36 -9.83 11.56 -4.45
CA GLN A 36 -8.94 12.70 -4.67
C GLN A 36 -7.48 12.25 -4.83
N ASN A 37 -7.00 11.33 -3.99
CA ASN A 37 -5.63 10.77 -4.10
C ASN A 37 -5.42 10.06 -5.45
N TYR A 38 -6.37 9.24 -5.87
CA TYR A 38 -6.31 8.56 -7.16
C TYR A 38 -6.29 9.56 -8.33
N LYS A 39 -7.14 10.59 -8.27
CA LYS A 39 -7.18 11.67 -9.27
C LYS A 39 -5.85 12.43 -9.31
N GLU A 40 -5.31 12.85 -8.15
CA GLU A 40 -4.02 13.55 -8.06
C GLU A 40 -2.89 12.71 -8.65
N PHE A 41 -2.85 11.42 -8.36
CA PHE A 41 -1.84 10.51 -8.90
C PHE A 41 -1.89 10.46 -10.43
N ARG A 42 -3.07 10.26 -11.00
CA ARG A 42 -3.26 10.16 -12.44
C ARG A 42 -2.99 11.46 -13.19
N GLU A 43 -3.37 12.60 -12.60
CA GLU A 43 -3.09 13.92 -13.21
C GLU A 43 -1.60 14.24 -13.17
N ALA A 44 -0.89 13.85 -12.11
CA ALA A 44 0.55 14.09 -12.00
C ALA A 44 1.40 13.16 -12.87
N LEU A 45 0.92 11.94 -13.15
CA LEU A 45 1.61 10.89 -13.93
C LEU A 45 0.71 10.36 -15.07
N PRO A 46 0.45 11.17 -16.12
CA PRO A 46 -0.56 10.85 -17.13
C PRO A 46 -0.21 9.63 -18.01
N ARG A 47 1.08 9.24 -18.10
CA ARG A 47 1.52 8.02 -18.81
C ARG A 47 1.42 6.77 -17.97
N VAL A 48 1.13 6.90 -16.66
CA VAL A 48 1.18 5.78 -15.72
C VAL A 48 -0.21 5.24 -15.45
N GLN A 49 -0.39 3.94 -15.61
CA GLN A 49 -1.55 3.22 -15.11
C GLN A 49 -1.32 2.87 -13.62
N ALA A 50 -2.21 3.34 -12.76
CA ALA A 50 -2.09 3.16 -11.32
C ALA A 50 -2.80 1.88 -10.88
N TYR A 51 -2.04 0.93 -10.35
CA TYR A 51 -2.49 -0.32 -9.74
C TYR A 51 -2.51 -0.13 -8.23
N PHE A 52 -3.69 -0.01 -7.64
CA PHE A 52 -3.78 0.11 -6.18
C PHE A 52 -3.22 -1.14 -5.49
N ALA A 53 -2.19 -0.98 -4.66
CA ALA A 53 -1.63 -2.08 -3.88
C ALA A 53 -2.57 -2.44 -2.72
N VAL A 54 -3.39 -3.48 -2.92
CA VAL A 54 -4.46 -3.90 -1.99
C VAL A 54 -3.90 -4.21 -0.60
N LYS A 55 -2.70 -4.76 -0.50
CA LYS A 55 -1.98 -5.04 0.77
C LYS A 55 -1.86 -3.83 1.71
N SER A 56 -1.91 -2.61 1.18
CA SER A 56 -1.83 -1.42 2.02
C SER A 56 -3.07 -1.20 2.89
N ASN A 57 -4.24 -1.56 2.39
CA ASN A 57 -5.51 -1.66 3.11
C ASN A 57 -6.52 -2.46 2.28
N SER A 58 -6.72 -3.72 2.63
CA SER A 58 -7.56 -4.67 1.91
C SER A 58 -9.07 -4.54 2.19
N ASN A 59 -9.52 -3.41 2.74
CA ASN A 59 -10.94 -3.19 2.97
C ASN A 59 -11.74 -3.24 1.65
N PRO A 60 -12.76 -4.11 1.49
CA PRO A 60 -13.50 -4.27 0.23
C PRO A 60 -14.16 -2.99 -0.28
N GLU A 61 -14.53 -2.06 0.61
CA GLU A 61 -15.15 -0.81 0.20
C GLU A 61 -14.13 0.18 -0.40
N ILE A 62 -12.84 0.12 -0.01
CA ILE A 62 -11.76 0.85 -0.68
C ILE A 62 -11.60 0.33 -2.12
N VAL A 63 -11.49 -0.98 -2.27
CA VAL A 63 -11.38 -1.63 -3.59
C VAL A 63 -12.58 -1.25 -4.46
N ARG A 64 -13.80 -1.29 -3.92
CA ARG A 64 -15.01 -0.87 -4.64
C ARG A 64 -14.99 0.60 -5.07
N THR A 65 -14.49 1.48 -4.20
CA THR A 65 -14.37 2.93 -4.51
C THR A 65 -13.38 3.13 -5.65
N LEU A 66 -12.20 2.52 -5.57
CA LEU A 66 -11.17 2.62 -6.60
C LEU A 66 -11.59 1.95 -7.91
N TYR A 67 -12.28 0.80 -7.85
CA TYR A 67 -12.88 0.18 -9.04
C TYR A 67 -13.81 1.15 -9.79
N LYS A 68 -14.69 1.85 -9.07
CA LYS A 68 -15.62 2.83 -9.65
C LYS A 68 -14.89 4.04 -10.27
N THR A 69 -13.68 4.35 -9.83
CA THR A 69 -12.84 5.41 -10.43
C THR A 69 -11.99 4.92 -11.61
N GLY A 70 -12.07 3.63 -11.94
CA GLY A 70 -11.34 3.02 -13.06
C GLY A 70 -9.92 2.59 -12.74
N ALA A 71 -9.57 2.44 -11.45
CA ALA A 71 -8.27 1.97 -11.00
C ALA A 71 -7.99 0.52 -11.43
N SER A 72 -6.72 0.19 -11.49
CA SER A 72 -6.17 -1.16 -11.59
C SER A 72 -5.70 -1.63 -10.21
N PHE A 73 -5.30 -2.90 -10.05
CA PHE A 73 -5.04 -3.49 -8.74
C PHE A 73 -3.79 -4.37 -8.73
N ASP A 74 -2.89 -4.10 -7.77
CA ASP A 74 -1.82 -5.00 -7.36
C ASP A 74 -2.32 -5.86 -6.22
N VAL A 75 -2.33 -7.16 -6.41
CA VAL A 75 -2.71 -8.17 -5.42
C VAL A 75 -1.54 -9.09 -5.09
N ALA A 76 -1.37 -9.42 -3.81
CA ALA A 76 -0.30 -10.26 -3.32
C ALA A 76 -0.75 -11.68 -2.92
N SER A 77 -2.05 -11.95 -2.98
CA SER A 77 -2.65 -13.24 -2.60
C SER A 77 -3.97 -13.49 -3.31
N MET A 78 -4.43 -14.74 -3.35
CA MET A 78 -5.77 -15.05 -3.89
C MET A 78 -6.91 -14.43 -3.08
N PRO A 79 -6.89 -14.33 -1.76
CA PRO A 79 -7.88 -13.54 -1.03
C PRO A 79 -7.99 -12.10 -1.48
N GLU A 80 -6.87 -11.40 -1.72
CA GLU A 80 -6.90 -10.02 -2.26
C GLU A 80 -7.43 -9.99 -3.70
N PHE A 81 -7.02 -10.93 -4.55
CA PHE A 81 -7.59 -11.09 -5.88
C PHE A 81 -9.11 -11.24 -5.84
N MET A 82 -9.64 -12.06 -4.94
CA MET A 82 -11.08 -12.29 -4.81
C MET A 82 -11.84 -11.04 -4.35
N ILE A 83 -11.23 -10.18 -3.52
CA ILE A 83 -11.84 -8.87 -3.16
C ILE A 83 -12.01 -7.99 -4.42
N VAL A 84 -11.04 -7.99 -5.32
CA VAL A 84 -11.15 -7.28 -6.61
C VAL A 84 -12.19 -7.96 -7.50
N TYR A 85 -12.12 -9.30 -7.63
CA TYR A 85 -13.00 -10.11 -8.47
C TYR A 85 -14.48 -9.93 -8.13
N GLU A 86 -14.84 -9.74 -6.87
CA GLU A 86 -16.22 -9.46 -6.43
C GLU A 86 -16.84 -8.24 -7.13
N ASN A 87 -16.05 -7.27 -7.57
CA ASN A 87 -16.55 -6.10 -8.29
C ASN A 87 -16.76 -6.36 -9.79
N ILE A 88 -16.15 -7.39 -10.34
CA ILE A 88 -16.20 -7.71 -11.78
C ILE A 88 -16.93 -9.01 -12.09
N LYS A 89 -17.31 -9.81 -11.09
CA LYS A 89 -17.94 -11.13 -11.30
C LYS A 89 -19.24 -11.08 -12.12
N GLY A 90 -19.94 -9.95 -12.12
CA GLY A 90 -21.16 -9.70 -12.88
C GLY A 90 -20.93 -9.24 -14.32
N LEU A 91 -19.70 -8.96 -14.73
CA LEU A 91 -19.38 -8.58 -16.10
C LEU A 91 -19.51 -9.79 -17.06
N PRO A 92 -19.81 -9.54 -18.35
CA PRO A 92 -19.72 -10.56 -19.39
C PRO A 92 -18.35 -11.26 -19.36
N PRO A 93 -18.25 -12.56 -19.70
CA PRO A 93 -17.01 -13.32 -19.56
C PRO A 93 -15.81 -12.69 -20.26
N LYS A 94 -16.00 -12.11 -21.46
CA LYS A 94 -14.93 -11.44 -22.19
C LYS A 94 -14.47 -10.16 -21.49
N GLU A 95 -15.37 -9.26 -21.12
CA GLU A 95 -15.05 -8.01 -20.42
C GLU A 95 -14.35 -8.28 -19.07
N ARG A 96 -14.80 -9.33 -18.35
CA ARG A 96 -14.17 -9.75 -17.12
C ARG A 96 -12.73 -10.25 -17.35
N GLN A 97 -12.51 -11.03 -18.41
CA GLN A 97 -11.16 -11.51 -18.76
C GLN A 97 -10.26 -10.36 -19.19
N ASP A 98 -10.77 -9.44 -20.01
CA ASP A 98 -10.06 -8.24 -20.44
C ASP A 98 -9.67 -7.38 -19.21
N PHE A 99 -10.60 -7.21 -18.25
CA PHE A 99 -10.30 -6.50 -17.01
C PHE A 99 -9.19 -7.19 -16.18
N ILE A 100 -9.25 -8.52 -16.05
CA ILE A 100 -8.25 -9.27 -15.28
C ILE A 100 -6.87 -9.08 -15.92
N TRP A 101 -6.77 -9.21 -17.22
CA TRP A 101 -5.52 -9.06 -17.96
C TRP A 101 -4.96 -7.64 -17.89
N ASP A 102 -5.80 -6.63 -18.15
CA ASP A 102 -5.35 -5.23 -18.28
C ASP A 102 -5.23 -4.49 -16.94
N LYS A 103 -5.88 -5.00 -15.88
CA LYS A 103 -6.09 -4.24 -14.66
C LYS A 103 -5.73 -4.97 -13.36
N ILE A 104 -5.23 -6.19 -13.44
CA ILE A 104 -4.79 -6.93 -12.26
C ILE A 104 -3.38 -7.47 -12.49
N ILE A 105 -2.47 -7.17 -11.54
CA ILE A 105 -1.17 -7.80 -11.44
C ILE A 105 -1.07 -8.58 -10.13
N TYR A 106 -0.62 -9.82 -10.19
CA TYR A 106 -0.26 -10.61 -9.02
C TYR A 106 1.22 -10.39 -8.72
N ALA A 107 1.50 -9.41 -7.85
CA ALA A 107 2.84 -8.87 -7.64
C ALA A 107 3.65 -9.58 -6.55
N ASN A 108 3.26 -10.76 -6.10
CA ASN A 108 4.06 -11.58 -5.19
C ASN A 108 4.93 -12.57 -6.00
N THR A 109 6.26 -12.46 -5.87
CA THR A 109 7.20 -13.23 -6.67
C THR A 109 7.24 -14.72 -6.32
N ILE A 110 6.86 -15.12 -5.11
CA ILE A 110 6.83 -16.53 -4.67
C ILE A 110 5.38 -16.95 -4.42
N LYS A 111 4.95 -18.05 -5.05
CA LYS A 111 3.56 -18.52 -5.01
C LYS A 111 3.49 -20.01 -4.66
N GLN A 112 2.43 -20.39 -3.97
CA GLN A 112 2.08 -21.80 -3.77
C GLN A 112 1.57 -22.43 -5.07
N ILE A 113 1.67 -23.73 -5.21
CA ILE A 113 1.22 -24.47 -6.41
C ILE A 113 -0.29 -24.26 -6.63
N GLU A 114 -1.07 -24.33 -5.59
CA GLU A 114 -2.53 -24.11 -5.63
C GLU A 114 -2.86 -22.70 -6.12
N THR A 115 -2.07 -21.72 -5.71
CA THR A 115 -2.20 -20.33 -6.20
C THR A 115 -1.90 -20.26 -7.70
N LEU A 116 -0.86 -20.96 -8.19
CA LEU A 116 -0.51 -20.98 -9.61
C LEU A 116 -1.63 -21.58 -10.46
N HIS A 117 -2.29 -22.66 -10.01
CA HIS A 117 -3.45 -23.22 -10.71
C HIS A 117 -4.60 -22.21 -10.87
N GLU A 118 -4.89 -21.42 -9.82
CA GLU A 118 -5.89 -20.36 -9.91
C GLU A 118 -5.42 -19.20 -10.82
N LEU A 119 -4.15 -18.85 -10.78
CA LEU A 119 -3.58 -17.81 -11.66
C LEU A 119 -3.62 -18.26 -13.14
N ASP A 120 -3.40 -19.54 -13.44
CA ASP A 120 -3.56 -20.08 -14.80
C ASP A 120 -5.02 -20.01 -15.29
N ARG A 121 -5.97 -20.21 -14.36
CA ARG A 121 -7.39 -20.10 -14.66
C ARG A 121 -7.84 -18.67 -14.94
N TYR A 122 -7.39 -17.70 -14.13
CA TYR A 122 -7.82 -16.31 -14.23
C TYR A 122 -6.94 -15.45 -15.16
N LYS A 123 -5.67 -15.79 -15.29
CA LYS A 123 -4.67 -15.18 -16.19
C LYS A 123 -4.46 -13.67 -15.96
N PRO A 124 -4.21 -13.20 -14.73
CA PRO A 124 -3.64 -11.87 -14.51
C PRO A 124 -2.17 -11.86 -14.94
N LEU A 125 -1.55 -10.67 -14.97
CA LEU A 125 -0.09 -10.59 -14.99
C LEU A 125 0.50 -11.17 -13.69
N VAL A 126 1.63 -11.89 -13.77
CA VAL A 126 2.25 -12.62 -12.66
C VAL A 126 3.73 -12.27 -12.53
N THR A 127 4.18 -11.85 -11.36
CA THR A 127 5.59 -11.54 -11.13
C THR A 127 6.42 -12.79 -10.78
N TYR A 128 7.68 -12.78 -11.20
CA TYR A 128 8.70 -13.75 -10.82
C TYR A 128 10.06 -13.05 -10.68
N ASP A 129 11.04 -13.69 -10.01
CA ASP A 129 12.37 -13.11 -9.81
C ASP A 129 13.52 -14.14 -9.75
N ASN A 130 13.23 -15.41 -10.03
CA ASN A 130 14.23 -16.47 -9.98
C ASN A 130 13.83 -17.66 -10.88
N ILE A 131 14.83 -18.51 -11.17
CA ILE A 131 14.69 -19.63 -12.09
C ILE A 131 13.79 -20.75 -11.57
N ASP A 132 13.76 -21.01 -10.26
CA ASP A 132 12.97 -22.10 -9.72
C ASP A 132 11.48 -21.72 -9.68
N GLU A 133 11.17 -20.47 -9.40
CA GLU A 133 9.79 -19.97 -9.54
C GLU A 133 9.34 -19.99 -11.00
N LEU A 134 10.24 -19.65 -11.94
CA LEU A 134 9.95 -19.69 -13.37
C LEU A 134 9.59 -21.13 -13.83
N LYS A 135 10.36 -22.14 -13.41
CA LYS A 135 10.08 -23.56 -13.71
C LYS A 135 8.73 -23.98 -13.10
N LYS A 136 8.45 -23.57 -11.86
CA LYS A 136 7.20 -23.87 -11.18
C LYS A 136 6.00 -23.22 -11.90
N ILE A 137 6.14 -21.98 -12.38
CA ILE A 137 5.11 -21.32 -13.21
C ILE A 137 4.91 -22.09 -14.51
N ARG A 138 5.98 -22.53 -15.18
CA ARG A 138 5.87 -23.31 -16.40
C ARG A 138 5.06 -24.59 -16.20
N GLU A 139 5.22 -25.25 -15.07
CA GLU A 139 4.53 -26.50 -14.74
C GLU A 139 3.05 -26.28 -14.36
N HIS A 140 2.75 -25.21 -13.60
CA HIS A 140 1.45 -25.04 -12.93
C HIS A 140 0.62 -23.85 -13.42
N ALA A 141 1.20 -22.92 -14.19
CA ALA A 141 0.52 -21.75 -14.76
C ALA A 141 1.09 -21.37 -16.15
N PRO A 142 1.12 -22.30 -17.12
CA PRO A 142 1.81 -22.11 -18.40
C PRO A 142 1.23 -21.02 -19.29
N HIS A 143 0.06 -20.49 -18.98
CA HIS A 143 -0.60 -19.43 -19.76
C HIS A 143 -0.55 -18.04 -19.09
N ALA A 144 0.22 -17.90 -18.03
CA ALA A 144 0.40 -16.62 -17.35
C ALA A 144 1.30 -15.67 -18.16
N GLY A 145 0.92 -14.40 -18.27
CA GLY A 145 1.82 -13.33 -18.73
C GLY A 145 2.74 -12.92 -17.57
N LEU A 146 4.06 -12.84 -17.83
CA LEU A 146 5.05 -12.69 -16.79
C LEU A 146 5.63 -11.28 -16.71
N VAL A 147 5.91 -10.84 -15.48
CA VAL A 147 6.65 -9.61 -15.19
C VAL A 147 7.85 -9.98 -14.33
N LEU A 148 9.06 -9.74 -14.85
CA LEU A 148 10.31 -9.99 -14.12
C LEU A 148 10.55 -8.85 -13.11
N ARG A 149 10.53 -9.18 -11.82
CA ARG A 149 10.93 -8.21 -10.78
C ARG A 149 12.44 -8.21 -10.60
N ILE A 150 13.06 -7.03 -10.75
CA ILE A 150 14.49 -6.83 -10.55
C ILE A 150 14.77 -6.13 -9.21
N ARG A 151 15.94 -6.38 -8.66
CA ARG A 151 16.46 -5.69 -7.49
C ARG A 151 17.04 -4.34 -7.90
N VAL A 152 16.71 -3.30 -7.14
CA VAL A 152 17.16 -1.93 -7.36
C VAL A 152 17.63 -1.29 -6.06
N PRO A 153 18.40 -0.17 -6.10
CA PRO A 153 18.73 0.59 -4.91
C PRO A 153 17.47 1.06 -4.17
N ASN A 154 17.48 0.97 -2.84
CA ASN A 154 16.37 1.33 -1.97
C ASN A 154 16.82 2.15 -0.73
N THR A 155 18.00 2.76 -0.80
CA THR A 155 18.55 3.58 0.27
C THR A 155 17.68 4.81 0.56
N GLY A 156 17.39 5.06 1.86
CA GLY A 156 16.56 6.18 2.27
C GLY A 156 15.05 5.94 2.11
N SER A 157 14.62 4.71 1.90
CA SER A 157 13.24 4.26 2.10
C SER A 157 13.01 3.89 3.57
N MET A 158 11.77 3.95 4.03
CA MET A 158 11.39 3.54 5.39
C MET A 158 11.54 2.03 5.59
N VAL A 159 11.16 1.24 4.57
CA VAL A 159 11.29 -0.22 4.55
C VAL A 159 12.03 -0.62 3.29
N GLU A 160 13.18 -1.28 3.46
CA GLU A 160 13.97 -1.86 2.38
C GLU A 160 13.41 -3.22 1.97
N LEU A 161 13.18 -3.43 0.67
CA LEU A 161 12.55 -4.64 0.14
C LEU A 161 13.48 -5.52 -0.70
N SER A 162 14.68 -5.02 -1.01
CA SER A 162 15.64 -5.70 -1.92
C SER A 162 16.37 -6.89 -1.29
N SER A 163 16.22 -7.12 0.02
CA SER A 163 16.82 -8.28 0.69
C SER A 163 16.05 -9.58 0.44
N LYS A 164 14.74 -9.47 0.19
CA LYS A 164 13.86 -10.64 0.05
C LYS A 164 13.48 -10.94 -1.39
N PHE A 165 13.35 -9.91 -2.24
CA PHE A 165 12.78 -10.03 -3.57
C PHE A 165 13.61 -9.31 -4.63
N GLY A 166 13.44 -9.77 -5.87
CA GLY A 166 14.02 -9.19 -7.07
C GLY A 166 15.28 -9.93 -7.55
N ALA A 167 15.30 -10.29 -8.84
CA ALA A 167 16.46 -10.88 -9.51
C ALA A 167 17.64 -9.90 -9.52
N HIS A 168 18.85 -10.44 -9.48
CA HIS A 168 20.04 -9.61 -9.67
C HIS A 168 20.03 -9.01 -11.09
N PRO A 169 20.29 -7.71 -11.27
CA PRO A 169 20.23 -7.09 -12.60
C PRO A 169 21.08 -7.78 -13.67
N GLY A 170 22.25 -8.32 -13.28
CA GLY A 170 23.14 -9.06 -14.20
C GLY A 170 22.57 -10.40 -14.68
N GLU A 171 21.52 -10.94 -14.01
CA GLU A 171 20.86 -12.20 -14.38
C GLU A 171 19.52 -11.95 -15.11
N ALA A 172 19.05 -10.70 -15.14
CA ALA A 172 17.72 -10.36 -15.59
C ALA A 172 17.45 -10.78 -17.04
N VAL A 173 18.39 -10.49 -17.94
CA VAL A 173 18.25 -10.85 -19.37
C VAL A 173 18.25 -12.36 -19.57
N ASP A 174 19.08 -13.10 -18.84
CA ASP A 174 19.12 -14.56 -18.93
C ASP A 174 17.84 -15.20 -18.41
N LEU A 175 17.23 -14.65 -17.34
CA LEU A 175 15.93 -15.09 -16.85
C LEU A 175 14.79 -14.80 -17.85
N ILE A 176 14.84 -13.68 -18.57
CA ILE A 176 13.90 -13.37 -19.65
C ILE A 176 14.06 -14.40 -20.78
N ILE A 177 15.27 -14.62 -21.24
CA ILE A 177 15.56 -15.58 -22.34
C ILE A 177 15.12 -16.99 -21.94
N GLU A 178 15.40 -17.40 -20.71
CA GLU A 178 15.02 -18.73 -20.24
C GLU A 178 13.49 -18.90 -20.19
N ALA A 179 12.75 -17.85 -19.79
CA ALA A 179 11.29 -17.88 -19.84
C ALA A 179 10.77 -18.17 -21.26
N PHE A 180 11.28 -17.47 -22.26
CA PHE A 180 10.90 -17.69 -23.65
C PHE A 180 11.31 -19.08 -24.16
N LYS A 181 12.51 -19.58 -23.80
CA LYS A 181 12.96 -20.93 -24.17
C LYS A 181 12.04 -22.03 -23.67
N ILE A 182 11.50 -21.89 -22.46
CA ILE A 182 10.57 -22.88 -21.90
C ILE A 182 9.12 -22.59 -22.29
N GLY A 183 8.86 -21.64 -23.21
CA GLY A 183 7.54 -21.36 -23.79
C GLY A 183 6.64 -20.51 -22.89
N LEU A 184 7.20 -19.64 -22.06
CA LEU A 184 6.47 -18.60 -21.32
C LEU A 184 6.67 -17.24 -21.99
N VAL A 185 5.78 -16.29 -21.73
CA VAL A 185 5.85 -14.94 -22.30
C VAL A 185 6.16 -13.94 -21.19
N VAL A 186 7.24 -13.19 -21.35
CA VAL A 186 7.59 -12.06 -20.46
C VAL A 186 7.07 -10.77 -21.09
N GLU A 187 6.07 -10.19 -20.47
CA GLU A 187 5.41 -8.95 -20.90
C GLU A 187 6.15 -7.71 -20.39
N GLY A 188 6.72 -7.81 -19.17
CA GLY A 188 7.25 -6.65 -18.47
C GLY A 188 8.41 -6.92 -17.54
N ILE A 189 8.97 -5.78 -17.09
CA ILE A 189 9.94 -5.72 -15.99
C ILE A 189 9.33 -4.88 -14.88
N SER A 190 9.51 -5.26 -13.62
CA SER A 190 9.11 -4.48 -12.46
C SER A 190 10.26 -4.24 -11.49
N PHE A 191 10.13 -3.18 -10.70
CA PHE A 191 11.00 -2.93 -9.55
C PHE A 191 10.22 -2.25 -8.42
N HIS A 192 10.82 -2.22 -7.23
CA HIS A 192 10.26 -1.48 -6.09
C HIS A 192 11.38 -0.82 -5.30
N VAL A 193 11.35 0.51 -5.16
CA VAL A 193 12.40 1.32 -4.51
C VAL A 193 12.31 1.37 -2.98
N GLY A 194 11.43 0.56 -2.37
CA GLY A 194 11.15 0.56 -0.93
C GLY A 194 9.98 1.48 -0.56
N SER A 195 9.42 1.28 0.64
CA SER A 195 8.26 2.05 1.13
C SER A 195 8.65 3.45 1.53
N GLN A 196 7.79 4.46 1.25
CA GLN A 196 7.99 5.86 1.62
C GLN A 196 9.38 6.39 1.17
N CYS A 197 9.69 6.26 -0.10
CA CYS A 197 11.00 6.57 -0.66
C CYS A 197 11.19 8.08 -0.84
N ASN A 198 12.05 8.68 -0.01
CA ASN A 198 12.44 10.09 -0.10
C ASN A 198 13.68 10.33 -0.97
N ASN A 199 14.42 9.27 -1.32
CA ASN A 199 15.55 9.35 -2.25
C ASN A 199 15.08 9.12 -3.69
N PHE A 200 14.74 10.19 -4.39
CA PHE A 200 14.20 10.10 -5.76
C PHE A 200 15.19 9.56 -6.77
N GLU A 201 16.50 9.57 -6.47
CA GLU A 201 17.53 8.97 -7.33
C GLU A 201 17.36 7.45 -7.45
N ASN A 202 16.78 6.78 -6.46
CA ASN A 202 16.49 5.35 -6.54
C ASN A 202 15.57 5.04 -7.75
N TYR A 203 14.52 5.89 -7.96
CA TYR A 203 13.65 5.74 -9.15
C TYR A 203 14.42 6.00 -10.45
N MET A 204 15.26 7.04 -10.49
CA MET A 204 16.02 7.39 -11.70
C MET A 204 16.97 6.28 -12.09
N GLN A 205 17.72 5.74 -11.14
CA GLN A 205 18.64 4.62 -11.37
C GLN A 205 17.88 3.34 -11.77
N ALA A 206 16.76 3.05 -11.13
CA ALA A 206 15.94 1.89 -11.45
C ALA A 206 15.35 1.96 -12.87
N LEU A 207 14.90 3.13 -13.31
CA LEU A 207 14.40 3.35 -14.67
C LEU A 207 15.52 3.17 -15.72
N GLN A 208 16.70 3.72 -15.48
CA GLN A 208 17.86 3.56 -16.38
C GLN A 208 18.28 2.10 -16.50
N LEU A 209 18.33 1.39 -15.36
CA LEU A 209 18.65 -0.02 -15.32
C LEU A 209 17.63 -0.86 -16.10
N SER A 210 16.34 -0.62 -15.85
CA SER A 210 15.24 -1.30 -16.56
C SER A 210 15.31 -1.06 -18.08
N ALA A 211 15.53 0.18 -18.50
CA ALA A 211 15.66 0.52 -19.92
C ALA A 211 16.85 -0.20 -20.57
N SER A 212 17.97 -0.34 -19.84
CA SER A 212 19.15 -1.08 -20.35
C SER A 212 18.85 -2.57 -20.50
N ILE A 213 18.17 -3.19 -19.53
CA ILE A 213 17.77 -4.60 -19.59
C ILE A 213 16.78 -4.84 -20.73
N MET A 214 15.77 -3.97 -20.91
CA MET A 214 14.80 -4.08 -22.00
C MET A 214 15.48 -3.99 -23.36
N LYS A 215 16.41 -3.04 -23.54
CA LYS A 215 17.19 -2.88 -24.78
C LYS A 215 18.07 -4.11 -25.08
N GLU A 216 18.71 -4.67 -24.07
CA GLU A 216 19.53 -5.88 -24.22
C GLU A 216 18.64 -7.09 -24.57
N ALA A 217 17.50 -7.28 -23.90
CA ALA A 217 16.56 -8.35 -24.24
C ALA A 217 16.05 -8.21 -25.68
N GLU A 218 15.71 -7.00 -26.13
CA GLU A 218 15.29 -6.73 -27.51
C GLU A 218 16.40 -7.04 -28.52
N SER A 219 17.66 -6.69 -28.22
CA SER A 219 18.80 -7.04 -29.08
C SER A 219 19.02 -8.55 -29.25
N ARG A 220 18.49 -9.35 -28.31
CA ARG A 220 18.48 -10.80 -28.33
C ARG A 220 17.17 -11.40 -28.87
N GLY A 221 16.28 -10.56 -29.43
CA GLY A 221 15.03 -10.97 -30.08
C GLY A 221 13.81 -11.03 -29.17
N HIS A 222 13.88 -10.49 -27.95
CA HIS A 222 12.80 -10.54 -26.96
C HIS A 222 12.35 -9.12 -26.57
N LYS A 223 11.33 -8.62 -27.23
CA LYS A 223 10.75 -7.29 -26.92
C LYS A 223 9.92 -7.36 -25.64
N ILE A 224 10.16 -6.42 -24.73
CA ILE A 224 9.41 -6.22 -23.48
C ILE A 224 8.62 -4.91 -23.62
N ASN A 225 7.33 -4.95 -23.33
CA ASN A 225 6.42 -3.83 -23.60
C ASN A 225 5.91 -3.11 -22.36
N ILE A 226 6.16 -3.66 -21.15
CA ILE A 226 5.67 -3.13 -19.88
C ILE A 226 6.85 -2.79 -18.96
N ILE A 227 6.79 -1.62 -18.34
CA ILE A 227 7.63 -1.26 -17.19
C ILE A 227 6.73 -0.93 -15.99
N ASP A 228 6.87 -1.69 -14.91
CA ASP A 228 6.21 -1.42 -13.65
C ASP A 228 7.21 -0.82 -12.65
N ILE A 229 6.97 0.43 -12.27
CA ILE A 229 7.85 1.19 -11.38
C ILE A 229 7.55 0.94 -9.89
N GLY A 230 6.66 0.01 -9.58
CA GLY A 230 6.29 -0.38 -8.23
C GLY A 230 5.62 0.72 -7.42
N GLY A 231 5.75 0.60 -6.11
CA GLY A 231 5.23 1.56 -5.14
C GLY A 231 6.32 2.45 -4.54
N GLY A 232 6.09 2.86 -3.29
CA GLY A 232 7.05 3.69 -2.52
C GLY A 232 6.82 5.18 -2.61
N PHE A 233 5.76 5.64 -3.26
CA PHE A 233 5.41 7.06 -3.41
C PHE A 233 5.22 7.72 -2.03
N PRO A 234 5.93 8.85 -1.77
CA PRO A 234 5.94 9.47 -0.45
C PRO A 234 4.62 10.16 -0.12
N VAL A 235 4.17 9.95 1.11
CA VAL A 235 3.06 10.69 1.74
C VAL A 235 3.62 11.61 2.80
N LYS A 236 3.07 12.81 2.90
CA LYS A 236 3.56 13.84 3.81
C LYS A 236 3.10 13.58 5.26
N TYR A 237 3.84 12.76 6.00
CA TYR A 237 3.65 12.60 7.43
C TYR A 237 4.26 13.75 8.25
N ASN A 238 5.30 14.42 7.70
CA ASN A 238 5.98 15.55 8.32
C ASN A 238 6.60 16.46 7.24
N ASN A 239 7.20 17.56 7.68
CA ASN A 239 7.80 18.56 6.77
C ASN A 239 9.11 18.12 6.09
N LYS A 240 9.69 16.96 6.47
CA LYS A 240 10.94 16.43 5.87
C LYS A 240 10.67 15.61 4.61
N VAL A 241 9.41 15.24 4.35
CA VAL A 241 9.03 14.45 3.17
C VAL A 241 8.96 15.34 1.93
N LYS A 242 9.67 14.95 0.88
CA LYS A 242 9.66 15.64 -0.41
C LYS A 242 8.29 15.51 -1.08
N SER A 243 7.89 16.56 -1.83
CA SER A 243 6.61 16.60 -2.52
C SER A 243 6.49 15.54 -3.61
N PHE A 244 5.36 14.82 -3.66
CA PHE A 244 5.01 13.92 -4.76
C PHE A 244 5.04 14.61 -6.12
N LYS A 245 4.56 15.85 -6.23
CA LYS A 245 4.61 16.63 -7.49
C LYS A 245 6.03 16.83 -8.00
N THR A 246 7.02 16.92 -7.10
CA THR A 246 8.43 17.01 -7.49
C THR A 246 8.95 15.69 -8.04
N LEU A 247 8.59 14.56 -7.41
CA LEU A 247 8.89 13.23 -7.93
C LEU A 247 8.24 13.01 -9.30
N ALA A 248 6.94 13.30 -9.42
CA ALA A 248 6.18 13.11 -10.65
C ALA A 248 6.79 13.87 -11.84
N ARG A 249 7.23 15.12 -11.65
CA ARG A 249 7.94 15.87 -12.71
C ARG A 249 9.22 15.17 -13.16
N LYS A 250 10.03 14.69 -12.22
CA LYS A 250 11.27 13.94 -12.55
C LYS A 250 10.93 12.65 -13.32
N LEU A 251 9.94 11.89 -12.84
CA LEU A 251 9.50 10.64 -13.48
C LEU A 251 9.02 10.89 -14.91
N ASN A 252 8.16 11.89 -15.13
CA ASN A 252 7.67 12.20 -16.48
C ASN A 252 8.83 12.56 -17.45
N THR A 253 9.83 13.32 -17.00
CA THR A 253 11.02 13.62 -17.78
C THR A 253 11.81 12.37 -18.16
N GLU A 254 12.01 11.46 -17.20
CA GLU A 254 12.72 10.20 -17.45
C GLU A 254 11.93 9.23 -18.34
N PHE A 255 10.60 9.17 -18.17
CA PHE A 255 9.74 8.36 -19.05
C PHE A 255 9.84 8.79 -20.50
N ASP A 256 9.80 10.11 -20.76
CA ASP A 256 9.91 10.62 -22.12
C ASP A 256 11.30 10.46 -22.72
N ARG A 257 12.34 10.41 -21.88
CA ARG A 257 13.74 10.18 -22.29
C ARG A 257 14.07 8.73 -22.57
N LEU A 258 13.55 7.79 -21.73
CA LEU A 258 13.97 6.40 -21.71
C LEU A 258 13.04 5.45 -22.48
N PHE A 259 11.75 5.75 -22.49
CA PHE A 259 10.75 4.80 -22.99
C PHE A 259 9.93 5.40 -24.15
N PRO A 260 9.88 4.73 -25.31
CA PRO A 260 8.96 5.02 -26.38
C PRO A 260 7.51 5.11 -25.91
N LYS A 261 6.63 5.73 -26.71
CA LYS A 261 5.23 5.94 -26.30
C LYS A 261 4.38 4.67 -26.33
N ASP A 262 4.82 3.61 -26.99
CA ASP A 262 4.20 2.29 -27.02
C ASP A 262 4.57 1.40 -25.83
N ILE A 263 5.52 1.81 -24.99
CA ILE A 263 5.79 1.14 -23.70
C ILE A 263 4.75 1.54 -22.68
N GLU A 264 4.08 0.55 -22.11
CA GLU A 264 3.14 0.73 -21.02
C GLU A 264 3.89 0.94 -19.71
N ILE A 265 3.48 1.94 -18.94
CA ILE A 265 4.09 2.26 -17.65
C ILE A 265 3.06 2.01 -16.56
N LEU A 266 3.37 1.07 -15.66
CA LEU A 266 2.56 0.74 -14.50
C LEU A 266 3.20 1.28 -13.23
N ALA A 267 2.41 1.51 -12.19
CA ALA A 267 2.87 1.78 -10.85
C ALA A 267 1.93 1.15 -9.82
N GLU A 268 2.45 0.81 -8.64
CA GLU A 268 1.74 0.12 -7.56
C GLU A 268 1.55 1.02 -6.31
N PRO A 269 0.90 2.20 -6.41
CA PRO A 269 0.69 3.05 -5.26
C PRO A 269 -0.27 2.41 -4.25
N GLY A 270 0.23 2.13 -3.05
CA GLY A 270 -0.58 1.67 -1.91
C GLY A 270 -0.81 2.79 -0.92
N ARG A 271 0.22 3.12 -0.12
CA ARG A 271 0.21 4.18 0.90
C ARG A 271 -0.35 5.50 0.38
N PHE A 272 0.09 5.93 -0.81
CA PHE A 272 -0.35 7.19 -1.41
C PHE A 272 -1.87 7.28 -1.56
N MET A 273 -2.53 6.16 -1.87
CA MET A 273 -3.98 6.13 -2.12
C MET A 273 -4.82 6.23 -0.85
N VAL A 274 -4.33 5.72 0.30
CA VAL A 274 -5.20 5.50 1.46
C VAL A 274 -4.67 6.11 2.77
N ALA A 275 -3.40 6.49 2.88
CA ALA A 275 -2.82 6.90 4.16
C ALA A 275 -3.59 8.05 4.82
N ASN A 276 -3.82 9.15 4.10
CA ASN A 276 -4.53 10.33 4.61
C ASN A 276 -6.06 10.20 4.59
N ALA A 277 -6.57 9.08 4.07
CA ALA A 277 -8.00 8.83 3.99
C ALA A 277 -8.59 8.22 5.27
N ALA A 278 -7.76 7.96 6.29
CA ALA A 278 -8.28 7.43 7.54
C ALA A 278 -7.77 8.18 8.76
N THR A 279 -8.68 8.28 9.73
CA THR A 279 -8.44 8.81 11.08
C THR A 279 -8.90 7.76 12.09
N LEU A 280 -8.05 7.47 13.06
CA LEU A 280 -8.40 6.64 14.22
C LEU A 280 -8.80 7.55 15.38
N VAL A 281 -9.92 7.26 16.02
CA VAL A 281 -10.31 7.86 17.30
C VAL A 281 -10.28 6.77 18.36
N THR A 282 -9.56 7.05 19.45
CA THR A 282 -9.41 6.17 20.61
C THR A 282 -9.75 6.90 21.90
N LYS A 283 -9.85 6.16 22.98
CA LYS A 283 -10.19 6.67 24.30
C LYS A 283 -9.12 6.32 25.33
N ILE A 284 -8.86 7.26 26.24
CA ILE A 284 -8.05 7.00 27.45
C ILE A 284 -8.81 6.04 28.36
N ILE A 285 -8.28 4.84 28.55
CA ILE A 285 -8.87 3.82 29.44
C ILE A 285 -8.11 3.71 30.76
N GLY A 286 -6.92 4.32 30.86
CA GLY A 286 -6.11 4.31 32.08
C GLY A 286 -5.15 5.50 32.13
N LYS A 287 -4.80 5.90 33.34
CA LYS A 287 -3.85 6.98 33.64
C LYS A 287 -2.96 6.58 34.82
N ALA A 288 -1.67 6.79 34.73
CA ALA A 288 -0.72 6.56 35.80
C ALA A 288 0.41 7.58 35.77
N VAL A 289 1.16 7.69 36.86
CA VAL A 289 2.45 8.40 36.88
C VAL A 289 3.55 7.37 37.13
N ARG A 290 4.55 7.32 36.26
CA ARG A 290 5.70 6.44 36.37
C ARG A 290 6.97 7.25 36.17
N ASP A 291 7.88 7.17 37.14
CA ASP A 291 9.14 7.93 37.11
C ASP A 291 8.93 9.45 36.86
N GLY A 292 7.89 10.01 37.49
CA GLY A 292 7.52 11.42 37.34
C GLY A 292 6.88 11.82 36.00
N LYS A 293 6.64 10.86 35.08
CA LYS A 293 6.00 11.07 33.78
C LYS A 293 4.57 10.56 33.78
N THR A 294 3.64 11.35 33.26
CA THR A 294 2.26 10.89 33.00
C THR A 294 2.23 9.83 31.90
N CYS A 295 1.53 8.73 32.18
CA CYS A 295 1.31 7.63 31.27
C CYS A 295 -0.18 7.49 30.99
N TYR A 296 -0.55 7.48 29.71
CA TYR A 296 -1.92 7.21 29.25
C TYR A 296 -1.98 5.82 28.60
N TYR A 297 -3.10 5.13 28.80
CA TYR A 297 -3.40 3.84 28.18
C TYR A 297 -4.62 4.00 27.31
N LEU A 298 -4.50 3.62 26.02
CA LEU A 298 -5.57 3.71 25.02
C LEU A 298 -6.30 2.36 24.88
N ASP A 299 -7.48 2.39 24.28
CA ASP A 299 -8.24 1.20 23.87
C ASP A 299 -7.83 0.64 22.49
N ASP A 300 -6.74 1.17 21.89
CA ASP A 300 -6.07 0.64 20.69
C ASP A 300 -4.54 0.70 20.90
N GLY A 301 -3.78 -0.12 20.16
CA GLY A 301 -2.34 -0.23 20.36
C GLY A 301 -1.59 -0.74 19.15
N VAL A 302 -0.29 -1.07 19.35
CA VAL A 302 0.61 -1.52 18.26
C VAL A 302 0.27 -2.92 17.75
N TYR A 303 -0.47 -3.70 18.51
CA TYR A 303 -1.02 -4.99 18.06
C TYR A 303 -2.26 -4.83 17.15
N HIS A 304 -2.79 -3.61 17.04
CA HIS A 304 -4.00 -3.29 16.30
C HIS A 304 -3.74 -2.17 15.28
N THR A 305 -4.45 -1.05 15.36
CA THR A 305 -4.38 0.00 14.33
C THR A 305 -3.02 0.72 14.31
N PHE A 306 -2.31 0.81 15.41
CA PHE A 306 -0.97 1.37 15.48
C PHE A 306 0.15 0.40 15.04
N SER A 307 -0.18 -0.76 14.46
CA SER A 307 0.79 -1.77 14.02
C SER A 307 1.85 -1.25 13.04
N GLY A 308 1.55 -0.18 12.31
CA GLY A 308 2.53 0.50 11.44
C GLY A 308 3.75 1.07 12.18
N ILE A 309 3.67 1.29 13.51
CA ILE A 309 4.83 1.66 14.32
C ILE A 309 5.86 0.53 14.30
N VAL A 310 5.40 -0.72 14.41
CA VAL A 310 6.25 -1.92 14.47
C VAL A 310 6.73 -2.33 13.07
N PHE A 311 5.79 -2.52 12.15
CA PHE A 311 6.07 -3.16 10.86
C PHE A 311 6.57 -2.20 9.80
N ASP A 312 6.31 -0.90 9.95
CA ASP A 312 6.53 0.11 8.91
C ASP A 312 7.29 1.34 9.45
N HIS A 313 7.71 1.29 10.71
CA HIS A 313 8.45 2.35 11.41
C HIS A 313 7.79 3.73 11.32
N CYS A 314 6.45 3.74 11.20
CA CYS A 314 5.65 4.95 11.18
C CYS A 314 5.57 5.59 12.56
N THR A 315 5.37 6.89 12.59
CA THR A 315 4.93 7.63 13.79
C THR A 315 3.56 8.21 13.51
N TYR A 316 2.66 8.12 14.49
CA TYR A 316 1.31 8.66 14.41
C TYR A 316 1.12 9.67 15.54
N PRO A 317 1.40 10.98 15.31
CA PRO A 317 1.19 12.01 16.31
C PRO A 317 -0.24 12.02 16.80
N LEU A 318 -0.43 11.95 18.11
CA LEU A 318 -1.74 11.97 18.73
C LEU A 318 -2.18 13.43 18.95
N LYS A 319 -3.48 13.65 18.80
CA LYS A 319 -4.13 14.92 19.06
C LYS A 319 -5.31 14.71 20.00
N ALA A 320 -5.55 15.66 20.90
CA ALA A 320 -6.70 15.64 21.79
C ALA A 320 -7.86 16.46 21.22
N PHE A 321 -9.09 16.16 21.67
CA PHE A 321 -10.29 16.94 21.34
C PHE A 321 -10.51 18.12 22.29
N LYS A 322 -9.60 18.33 23.23
CA LYS A 322 -9.63 19.48 24.12
C LYS A 322 -8.33 20.27 24.06
N ASP A 323 -8.41 21.56 24.29
CA ASP A 323 -7.28 22.46 24.40
C ASP A 323 -6.61 22.37 25.78
N GLY A 324 -5.33 22.72 25.85
CA GLY A 324 -4.58 22.79 27.09
C GLY A 324 -3.07 22.96 26.85
N GLU A 325 -2.34 23.20 27.92
CA GLU A 325 -0.87 23.23 27.89
C GLU A 325 -0.36 21.81 27.53
N LEU A 326 0.48 21.71 26.49
CA LEU A 326 1.07 20.44 26.08
C LEU A 326 2.15 20.02 27.06
N LYS A 327 2.06 18.78 27.53
CA LYS A 327 3.03 18.16 28.43
C LYS A 327 3.52 16.83 27.82
N VAL A 328 4.81 16.55 27.98
CA VAL A 328 5.38 15.28 27.53
C VAL A 328 4.84 14.14 28.38
N CYS A 329 4.24 13.17 27.72
CA CYS A 329 3.67 11.95 28.34
C CYS A 329 4.11 10.69 27.59
N ALA A 330 3.89 9.53 28.18
CA ALA A 330 3.99 8.23 27.50
C ALA A 330 2.58 7.72 27.16
N VAL A 331 2.46 7.02 26.04
CA VAL A 331 1.18 6.45 25.58
C VAL A 331 1.37 4.99 25.21
N PHE A 332 0.51 4.16 25.78
CA PHE A 332 0.52 2.71 25.66
C PHE A 332 -0.81 2.19 25.12
N GLY A 333 -0.78 1.00 24.51
CA GLY A 333 -2.00 0.28 24.14
C GLY A 333 -2.62 -0.49 25.31
N PRO A 334 -3.71 -1.25 25.03
CA PRO A 334 -4.50 -1.92 26.07
C PRO A 334 -3.95 -3.28 26.50
N THR A 335 -2.97 -3.85 25.79
CA THR A 335 -2.53 -5.22 26.03
C THR A 335 -1.59 -5.32 27.23
N CYS A 336 -1.43 -6.52 27.76
CA CYS A 336 -0.53 -6.76 28.89
C CYS A 336 0.96 -6.82 28.51
N ASP A 337 1.29 -6.64 27.24
CA ASP A 337 2.66 -6.63 26.75
C ASP A 337 3.29 -5.25 26.85
N ALA A 338 4.49 -5.16 27.45
CA ALA A 338 5.27 -3.92 27.49
C ALA A 338 5.66 -3.39 26.10
N PHE A 339 5.68 -4.26 25.08
CA PHE A 339 5.91 -3.88 23.69
C PHE A 339 4.77 -3.03 23.11
N ASP A 340 3.58 -3.06 23.72
CA ASP A 340 2.42 -2.26 23.29
C ASP A 340 2.57 -0.79 23.67
N THR A 341 3.64 -0.20 23.15
CA THR A 341 4.04 1.18 23.38
C THR A 341 3.85 2.00 22.09
N ILE A 342 2.92 2.96 22.11
CA ILE A 342 2.63 3.85 20.98
C ILE A 342 3.67 4.97 20.91
N SER A 343 3.95 5.63 22.05
CA SER A 343 4.95 6.69 22.16
C SER A 343 5.49 6.78 23.58
N VAL A 344 6.80 7.00 23.71
CA VAL A 344 7.44 7.27 25.00
C VAL A 344 7.57 8.77 25.31
N ALA A 345 7.27 9.63 24.33
CA ALA A 345 7.41 11.08 24.43
C ALA A 345 6.40 11.77 23.49
N GLU A 346 5.11 11.66 23.81
CA GLU A 346 4.03 12.35 23.12
C GLU A 346 3.72 13.67 23.81
N GLU A 347 3.30 14.68 23.05
CA GLU A 347 2.91 15.99 23.59
C GLU A 347 1.39 16.12 23.56
N LEU A 348 0.75 16.01 24.74
CA LEU A 348 -0.70 16.08 24.90
C LEU A 348 -1.06 17.05 26.03
N PRO A 349 -2.25 17.68 26.00
CA PRO A 349 -2.78 18.37 27.16
C PRO A 349 -3.07 17.37 28.28
N GLU A 350 -3.34 17.85 29.47
CA GLU A 350 -3.76 16.98 30.57
C GLU A 350 -5.11 16.33 30.27
N LEU A 351 -5.12 14.99 30.26
CA LEU A 351 -6.25 14.14 29.91
C LEU A 351 -6.71 13.33 31.11
N GLU A 352 -7.99 12.98 31.12
CA GLU A 352 -8.62 12.10 32.10
C GLU A 352 -9.12 10.80 31.44
N ILE A 353 -9.39 9.79 32.27
CA ILE A 353 -10.02 8.54 31.80
C ILE A 353 -11.38 8.88 31.17
N GLY A 354 -11.59 8.43 29.94
CA GLY A 354 -12.76 8.73 29.15
C GLY A 354 -12.54 9.81 28.08
N ASP A 355 -11.48 10.61 28.19
CA ASP A 355 -11.13 11.59 27.13
C ASP A 355 -10.75 10.90 25.84
N LEU A 356 -11.10 11.54 24.72
CA LEU A 356 -10.78 11.04 23.36
C LEU A 356 -9.51 11.67 22.82
N VAL A 357 -8.75 10.86 22.08
CA VAL A 357 -7.62 11.28 21.26
C VAL A 357 -7.76 10.70 19.86
N TYR A 358 -7.10 11.32 18.88
CA TYR A 358 -7.14 10.84 17.50
C TYR A 358 -5.78 10.89 16.82
N ALA A 359 -5.59 10.01 15.83
CA ALA A 359 -4.45 9.96 14.94
C ALA A 359 -4.91 10.03 13.49
N GLU A 360 -4.32 10.95 12.72
CA GLU A 360 -4.56 11.11 11.29
C GLU A 360 -3.53 10.34 10.45
N ASN A 361 -3.75 10.26 9.15
CA ASN A 361 -2.84 9.60 8.19
C ASN A 361 -2.55 8.12 8.52
N ILE A 362 -3.49 7.43 9.13
CA ILE A 362 -3.34 6.06 9.61
C ILE A 362 -3.98 5.02 8.66
N GLY A 363 -4.30 5.40 7.41
CA GLY A 363 -5.04 4.58 6.46
C GLY A 363 -4.27 3.43 5.82
N ALA A 364 -2.93 3.45 5.85
CA ALA A 364 -2.11 2.46 5.19
C ALA A 364 -1.24 1.67 6.16
N TYR A 365 -1.15 0.34 5.96
CA TYR A 365 -0.29 -0.58 6.73
C TYR A 365 -0.50 -0.46 8.25
N SER A 366 -1.76 -0.31 8.64
CA SER A 366 -2.24 -0.18 10.02
C SER A 366 -3.24 -1.30 10.30
N ILE A 367 -4.53 -1.04 10.11
CA ILE A 367 -5.58 -2.05 10.30
C ILE A 367 -5.37 -3.32 9.44
N ALA A 368 -4.64 -3.21 8.32
CA ALA A 368 -4.29 -4.34 7.46
C ALA A 368 -3.39 -5.40 8.14
N SER A 369 -2.64 -5.01 9.17
CA SER A 369 -1.76 -5.88 9.98
C SER A 369 -2.22 -6.04 11.43
N SER A 370 -3.43 -5.63 11.75
CA SER A 370 -4.04 -5.82 13.07
C SER A 370 -4.22 -7.29 13.43
N THR A 371 -4.09 -7.59 14.72
CA THR A 371 -4.25 -8.93 15.29
C THR A 371 -5.42 -8.97 16.28
N TYR A 372 -5.63 -10.14 16.92
CA TYR A 372 -6.55 -10.32 18.03
C TYR A 372 -5.77 -10.64 19.33
N PHE A 373 -4.56 -10.09 19.47
CA PHE A 373 -3.73 -10.35 20.62
C PHE A 373 -4.46 -9.97 21.93
N ASN A 374 -4.33 -10.80 22.97
CA ASN A 374 -5.09 -10.76 24.22
C ASN A 374 -6.64 -10.79 24.06
N GLY A 375 -7.16 -11.12 22.88
CA GLY A 375 -8.60 -11.12 22.59
C GLY A 375 -9.20 -9.74 22.29
N PHE A 376 -8.40 -8.68 22.24
CA PHE A 376 -8.90 -7.37 21.81
C PHE A 376 -9.19 -7.37 20.31
N PRO A 377 -10.38 -6.92 19.87
CA PRO A 377 -10.71 -6.84 18.47
C PRO A 377 -10.05 -5.61 17.80
N PRO A 378 -9.75 -5.68 16.49
CA PRO A 378 -9.40 -4.48 15.72
C PRO A 378 -10.48 -3.39 15.80
N ALA A 379 -10.08 -2.14 15.56
CA ALA A 379 -10.97 -0.99 15.55
C ALA A 379 -12.16 -1.17 14.60
N LYS A 380 -13.33 -0.69 15.01
CA LYS A 380 -14.53 -0.68 14.17
C LYS A 380 -14.33 0.27 12.99
N VAL A 381 -14.53 -0.21 11.77
CA VAL A 381 -14.43 0.63 10.57
C VAL A 381 -15.75 1.34 10.29
N VAL A 382 -15.70 2.65 10.16
CA VAL A 382 -16.83 3.51 9.76
C VAL A 382 -16.47 4.21 8.46
N HIS A 383 -17.34 4.09 7.48
CA HIS A 383 -17.14 4.68 6.15
C HIS A 383 -17.94 5.98 6.01
N ILE A 384 -17.26 7.04 5.54
CA ILE A 384 -17.89 8.33 5.24
C ILE A 384 -17.66 8.70 3.76
N ASN A 385 -18.49 9.57 3.22
CA ASN A 385 -18.42 10.07 1.83
C ASN A 385 -18.36 8.93 0.77
N LYS A 386 -19.13 7.89 0.98
CA LYS A 386 -19.19 6.67 0.14
C LYS A 386 -19.72 6.91 -1.27
#